data_ffe17dbe2a0a748945bf008bff374283
#
_entry.id   ffe17dbe2a0a748945bf008bff374283
#
_cell.length_a   1.000
_cell.length_b   1.000
_cell.length_c   1.000
_cell.angle_alpha   90.00
_cell.angle_beta   90.00
_cell.angle_gamma   90.00
#
_symmetry.space_group_name_H-M   'P 1'
#
loop_
_entity.id
_entity.type
_entity.pdbx_description
1 polymer ?
#
loop_
_entity_poly.entity_id
_entity_poly.type
_entity_poly.pdbx_seq_one_letter_code
_entity_poly.pdbx_strand_id
1 'polypeptide(L)'
;MDTLILNANYQPLSWLPLSVIPWQQSVKLHFMDRIKILEYYDDWEIHSPSTTMFVPALAITKDYHSFSKGIRFSRQNLYIRDLFQCQYCAETFEPHDLNIDHVIPISKGGKTNWENCATSCKKCNHNKGNKLIKPIREPFRPDYWTLTARRKQFNYNIKHKSWLDYVG
;
A
#
# COMPACT_ATOMS: atom_id res chain seq x y z
N MET A 1 9.37 8.00 -11.54
CA MET A 1 8.05 7.60 -12.05
C MET A 1 7.88 6.09 -11.92
N ASP A 2 6.64 5.64 -11.88
CA ASP A 2 6.34 4.23 -11.66
C ASP A 2 5.23 3.80 -12.62
N THR A 3 5.13 2.50 -12.85
CA THR A 3 4.12 1.87 -13.71
C THR A 3 3.14 1.09 -12.83
N LEU A 4 1.84 1.31 -13.02
CA LEU A 4 0.81 0.46 -12.42
C LEU A 4 0.71 -0.83 -13.25
N ILE A 5 0.75 -1.98 -12.57
CA ILE A 5 0.59 -3.28 -13.20
C ILE A 5 -0.81 -3.84 -12.92
N LEU A 6 -1.53 -4.13 -13.98
CA LEU A 6 -2.80 -4.83 -13.93
C LEU A 6 -2.59 -6.33 -14.15
N ASN A 7 -3.46 -7.12 -13.59
CA ASN A 7 -3.61 -8.52 -13.90
C ASN A 7 -4.41 -8.67 -15.21
N ALA A 8 -4.34 -9.81 -15.87
CA ALA A 8 -5.03 -10.09 -17.14
C ALA A 8 -6.56 -9.86 -17.11
N ASN A 9 -7.17 -9.72 -15.94
CA ASN A 9 -8.59 -9.34 -15.76
C ASN A 9 -8.81 -7.82 -15.58
N TYR A 10 -7.80 -6.98 -15.88
CA TYR A 10 -7.84 -5.52 -15.75
C TYR A 10 -8.01 -4.99 -14.31
N GLN A 11 -7.84 -5.84 -13.30
CA GLN A 11 -7.75 -5.39 -11.91
C GLN A 11 -6.28 -5.16 -11.54
N PRO A 12 -5.95 -4.25 -10.62
CA PRO A 12 -4.59 -4.17 -10.09
C PRO A 12 -4.09 -5.56 -9.66
N LEU A 13 -2.86 -5.89 -10.04
CA LEU A 13 -2.26 -7.19 -9.71
C LEU A 13 -2.19 -7.41 -8.20
N SER A 14 -2.07 -6.34 -7.42
CA SER A 14 -2.20 -6.32 -5.97
C SER A 14 -2.78 -4.98 -5.51
N TRP A 15 -3.57 -5.01 -4.43
CA TRP A 15 -4.10 -3.82 -3.77
C TRP A 15 -3.32 -3.47 -2.48
N LEU A 16 -2.62 -4.44 -1.90
CA LEU A 16 -2.00 -4.31 -0.57
C LEU A 16 -0.58 -4.91 -0.54
N PRO A 17 0.45 -4.17 -0.93
CA PRO A 17 0.44 -2.82 -1.52
C PRO A 17 -0.13 -2.79 -2.94
N LEU A 18 -0.48 -1.59 -3.43
CA LEU A 18 -0.85 -1.43 -4.84
C LEU A 18 0.33 -1.88 -5.72
N SER A 19 0.02 -2.60 -6.80
CA SER A 19 1.01 -3.19 -7.72
C SER A 19 1.67 -2.13 -8.61
N VAL A 20 2.45 -1.26 -7.98
CA VAL A 20 3.21 -0.21 -8.65
C VAL A 20 4.69 -0.58 -8.59
N ILE A 21 5.34 -0.57 -9.75
CA ILE A 21 6.77 -0.89 -9.88
C ILE A 21 7.53 0.27 -10.55
N PRO A 22 8.84 0.40 -10.31
CA PRO A 22 9.68 1.35 -11.04
C PRO A 22 9.59 1.12 -12.56
N TRP A 23 9.58 2.19 -13.33
CA TRP A 23 9.44 2.14 -14.79
C TRP A 23 10.52 1.27 -15.46
N GLN A 24 11.75 1.25 -14.93
CA GLN A 24 12.84 0.41 -15.46
C GLN A 24 12.48 -1.08 -15.41
N GLN A 25 11.83 -1.48 -14.32
CA GLN A 25 11.37 -2.86 -14.16
C GLN A 25 10.24 -3.18 -15.14
N SER A 26 9.32 -2.23 -15.39
CA SER A 26 8.25 -2.44 -16.36
C SER A 26 8.79 -2.56 -17.79
N VAL A 27 9.77 -1.74 -18.17
CA VAL A 27 10.46 -1.86 -19.46
C VAL A 27 11.13 -3.24 -19.60
N LYS A 28 11.87 -3.69 -18.58
CA LYS A 28 12.45 -5.04 -18.57
C LYS A 28 11.41 -6.13 -18.77
N LEU A 29 10.28 -6.07 -18.05
CA LEU A 29 9.21 -7.06 -18.16
C LEU A 29 8.55 -7.02 -19.53
N HIS A 30 8.44 -5.85 -20.16
CA HIS A 30 7.91 -5.70 -21.51
C HIS A 30 8.81 -6.40 -22.54
N PHE A 31 10.13 -6.15 -22.54
CA PHE A 31 11.07 -6.82 -23.42
C PHE A 31 11.22 -8.32 -23.15
N MET A 32 10.91 -8.77 -21.93
CA MET A 32 10.81 -10.21 -21.59
C MET A 32 9.47 -10.84 -22.00
N ASP A 33 8.61 -10.10 -22.66
CA ASP A 33 7.29 -10.54 -23.11
C ASP A 33 6.32 -10.97 -21.97
N ARG A 34 6.54 -10.43 -20.74
CA ARG A 34 5.71 -10.76 -19.57
C ARG A 34 4.51 -9.85 -19.40
N ILE A 35 4.60 -8.62 -19.88
CA ILE A 35 3.54 -7.60 -19.78
C ILE A 35 3.33 -6.92 -21.13
N LYS A 36 2.11 -6.39 -21.33
CA LYS A 36 1.77 -5.49 -22.43
C LYS A 36 1.57 -4.08 -21.85
N ILE A 37 2.21 -3.07 -22.43
CA ILE A 37 2.01 -1.68 -22.04
C ILE A 37 0.68 -1.21 -22.62
N LEU A 38 -0.14 -0.56 -21.79
CA LEU A 38 -1.42 0.01 -22.15
C LEU A 38 -1.32 1.52 -22.37
N GLU A 39 -0.58 2.21 -21.47
CA GLU A 39 -0.41 3.65 -21.50
C GLU A 39 1.02 4.05 -21.15
N TYR A 40 1.44 5.19 -21.70
CA TYR A 40 2.75 5.79 -21.49
C TYR A 40 2.60 7.16 -20.82
N TYR A 41 3.69 7.65 -20.23
CA TYR A 41 3.81 9.05 -19.85
C TYR A 41 4.07 9.89 -21.12
N ASP A 42 3.28 10.92 -21.36
CA ASP A 42 3.33 11.70 -22.57
C ASP A 42 4.63 12.53 -22.74
N ASP A 43 5.22 12.95 -21.60
CA ASP A 43 6.33 13.89 -21.55
C ASP A 43 7.68 13.23 -21.21
N TRP A 44 7.78 11.91 -21.23
CA TRP A 44 9.02 11.25 -20.86
C TRP A 44 9.43 10.12 -21.80
N GLU A 45 10.43 10.43 -22.58
CA GLU A 45 11.05 9.51 -23.52
C GLU A 45 12.39 8.98 -22.95
N ILE A 46 12.64 7.72 -23.18
CA ILE A 46 13.90 7.05 -22.83
C ILE A 46 14.58 6.55 -24.09
N HIS A 47 15.91 6.68 -24.12
CA HIS A 47 16.73 6.33 -25.25
C HIS A 47 17.75 5.25 -24.87
N SER A 48 17.97 4.32 -25.78
CA SER A 48 19.08 3.38 -25.77
C SER A 48 19.77 3.41 -27.15
N PRO A 49 20.93 2.82 -27.34
CA PRO A 49 21.61 2.80 -28.65
C PRO A 49 20.75 2.23 -29.78
N SER A 50 19.77 1.40 -29.51
CA SER A 50 18.96 0.69 -30.51
C SER A 50 17.46 0.97 -30.40
N THR A 51 17.00 1.66 -29.37
CA THR A 51 15.56 1.81 -29.13
C THR A 51 15.23 3.12 -28.43
N THR A 52 14.20 3.77 -28.89
CA THR A 52 13.57 4.92 -28.24
C THR A 52 12.13 4.57 -27.89
N MET A 53 11.69 4.85 -26.66
CA MET A 53 10.32 4.63 -26.24
C MET A 53 9.92 5.57 -25.11
N PHE A 54 8.61 5.81 -24.97
CA PHE A 54 8.08 6.54 -23.81
C PHE A 54 8.08 5.66 -22.55
N VAL A 55 8.16 6.30 -21.40
CA VAL A 55 8.11 5.59 -20.10
C VAL A 55 6.73 4.99 -19.88
N PRO A 56 6.63 3.68 -19.56
CA PRO A 56 5.35 3.03 -19.29
C PRO A 56 4.68 3.60 -18.03
N ALA A 57 3.41 4.00 -18.17
CA ALA A 57 2.57 4.46 -17.06
C ALA A 57 1.65 3.34 -16.54
N LEU A 58 1.09 2.55 -17.47
CA LEU A 58 0.15 1.49 -17.19
C LEU A 58 0.49 0.24 -18.02
N ALA A 59 0.50 -0.92 -17.40
CA ALA A 59 0.73 -2.18 -18.10
C ALA A 59 -0.12 -3.31 -17.52
N ILE A 60 -0.34 -4.36 -18.31
CA ILE A 60 -1.13 -5.53 -17.95
C ILE A 60 -0.28 -6.80 -18.12
N THR A 61 -0.43 -7.75 -17.21
CA THR A 61 0.22 -9.06 -17.34
C THR A 61 -0.44 -9.85 -18.47
N LYS A 62 0.35 -10.61 -19.23
CA LYS A 62 -0.19 -11.47 -20.29
C LYS A 62 -0.97 -12.65 -19.72
N ASP A 63 -0.47 -13.24 -18.66
CA ASP A 63 -1.10 -14.36 -17.98
C ASP A 63 -1.85 -13.88 -16.74
N TYR A 64 -2.93 -14.57 -16.40
CA TYR A 64 -3.64 -14.34 -15.16
C TYR A 64 -2.85 -14.89 -13.97
N HIS A 65 -2.61 -14.05 -13.00
CA HIS A 65 -1.97 -14.42 -11.73
C HIS A 65 -3.02 -14.46 -10.63
N SER A 66 -3.19 -15.63 -10.01
CA SER A 66 -3.95 -15.70 -8.76
C SER A 66 -3.11 -15.09 -7.64
N PHE A 67 -3.70 -14.23 -6.86
CA PHE A 67 -3.01 -13.63 -5.71
C PHE A 67 -3.54 -14.18 -4.41
N SER A 68 -2.64 -14.36 -3.46
CA SER A 68 -3.00 -14.73 -2.11
C SER A 68 -3.76 -13.59 -1.43
N LYS A 69 -4.94 -13.87 -0.88
CA LYS A 69 -5.68 -12.93 -0.03
C LYS A 69 -5.06 -12.76 1.36
N GLY A 70 -3.86 -13.29 1.56
CA GLY A 70 -3.10 -13.13 2.80
C GLY A 70 -2.65 -11.69 3.02
N ILE A 71 -3.01 -11.11 4.16
CA ILE A 71 -2.61 -9.77 4.53
C ILE A 71 -1.37 -9.84 5.41
N ARG A 72 -0.27 -9.28 4.93
CA ARG A 72 0.95 -9.15 5.74
C ARG A 72 0.75 -8.03 6.77
N PHE A 73 1.20 -8.28 8.00
CA PHE A 73 1.35 -7.21 8.99
C PHE A 73 2.42 -6.22 8.49
N SER A 74 2.05 -4.97 8.36
CA SER A 74 2.95 -3.87 8.00
C SER A 74 2.44 -2.57 8.60
N ARG A 75 3.32 -1.58 8.73
CA ARG A 75 2.96 -0.24 9.20
C ARG A 75 1.82 0.37 8.37
N GLN A 76 1.94 0.32 7.05
CA GLN A 76 0.93 0.88 6.15
C GLN A 76 -0.42 0.18 6.28
N ASN A 77 -0.44 -1.15 6.32
CA ASN A 77 -1.67 -1.92 6.47
C ASN A 77 -2.32 -1.70 7.84
N LEU A 78 -1.51 -1.50 8.89
CA LEU A 78 -2.01 -1.13 10.21
C LEU A 78 -2.69 0.24 10.19
N TYR A 79 -2.07 1.24 9.56
CA TYR A 79 -2.64 2.58 9.43
C TYR A 79 -3.94 2.57 8.59
N ILE A 80 -3.99 1.79 7.52
CA ILE A 80 -5.22 1.60 6.74
C ILE A 80 -6.31 0.93 7.58
N ARG A 81 -5.98 -0.11 8.38
CA ARG A 81 -6.92 -0.75 9.29
C ARG A 81 -7.54 0.26 10.25
N ASP A 82 -6.75 1.16 10.76
CA ASP A 82 -7.16 2.16 11.76
C ASP A 82 -7.59 3.49 11.13
N LEU A 83 -7.70 3.56 9.79
CA LEU A 83 -8.14 4.74 9.03
C LEU A 83 -7.24 5.98 9.28
N PHE A 84 -5.93 5.77 9.48
CA PHE A 84 -4.96 6.81 9.84
C PHE A 84 -5.33 7.58 11.11
N GLN A 85 -6.20 7.01 11.93
CA GLN A 85 -6.69 7.58 13.19
C GLN A 85 -5.87 7.04 14.37
N CYS A 86 -5.44 7.95 15.25
CA CYS A 86 -4.84 7.56 16.52
C CYS A 86 -5.87 6.84 17.39
N GLN A 87 -5.55 5.63 17.84
CA GLN A 87 -6.46 4.81 18.65
C GLN A 87 -6.51 5.22 20.12
N TYR A 88 -5.91 6.35 20.48
CA TYR A 88 -5.92 6.90 21.84
C TYR A 88 -6.59 8.29 21.93
N CYS A 89 -6.42 9.18 20.94
CA CYS A 89 -7.08 10.48 20.93
C CYS A 89 -8.17 10.63 19.87
N ALA A 90 -8.36 9.64 19.00
CA ALA A 90 -9.33 9.63 17.91
C ALA A 90 -9.10 10.66 16.79
N GLU A 91 -8.00 11.42 16.83
CA GLU A 91 -7.64 12.35 15.78
C GLU A 91 -6.98 11.65 14.60
N THR A 92 -7.20 12.15 13.38
CA THR A 92 -6.59 11.66 12.14
C THR A 92 -5.28 12.41 11.86
N PHE A 93 -4.27 11.70 11.39
CA PHE A 93 -2.94 12.24 11.16
C PHE A 93 -2.38 11.77 9.81
N GLU A 94 -1.41 12.53 9.30
CA GLU A 94 -0.60 12.09 8.17
C GLU A 94 0.30 10.90 8.57
N PRO A 95 0.63 10.00 7.60
CA PRO A 95 1.40 8.79 7.89
C PRO A 95 2.73 9.01 8.62
N HIS A 96 3.38 10.17 8.39
CA HIS A 96 4.67 10.51 9.00
C HIS A 96 4.55 10.92 10.48
N ASP A 97 3.34 11.27 10.96
CA ASP A 97 3.06 11.60 12.35
C ASP A 97 2.50 10.43 13.16
N LEU A 98 2.31 9.31 12.49
CA LEU A 98 1.83 8.08 13.10
C LEU A 98 2.96 7.10 13.43
N ASN A 99 2.76 6.36 14.52
CA ASN A 99 3.60 5.27 14.96
C ASN A 99 2.78 4.00 15.17
N ILE A 100 3.48 2.85 15.17
CA ILE A 100 2.93 1.58 15.68
C ILE A 100 3.13 1.60 17.19
N ASP A 101 2.04 1.46 17.93
CA ASP A 101 2.09 1.23 19.37
C ASP A 101 1.71 -0.20 19.71
N HIS A 102 2.41 -0.77 20.71
CA HIS A 102 2.10 -2.08 21.27
C HIS A 102 1.17 -1.88 22.48
N VAL A 103 -0.08 -2.31 22.39
CA VAL A 103 -1.07 -2.19 23.48
C VAL A 103 -0.53 -2.85 24.75
N ILE A 104 -0.08 -4.10 24.66
CA ILE A 104 0.77 -4.73 25.65
C ILE A 104 2.22 -4.43 25.23
N PRO A 105 2.97 -3.64 26.02
CA PRO A 105 4.34 -3.30 25.71
C PRO A 105 5.24 -4.53 25.50
N ILE A 106 6.23 -4.43 24.62
CA ILE A 106 7.22 -5.51 24.39
C ILE A 106 7.90 -5.90 25.70
N SER A 107 8.25 -4.92 26.56
CA SER A 107 8.83 -5.15 27.88
C SER A 107 7.94 -5.95 28.82
N LYS A 108 6.65 -6.11 28.51
CA LYS A 108 5.67 -6.90 29.26
C LYS A 108 5.19 -8.13 28.47
N GLY A 109 5.98 -8.59 27.49
CA GLY A 109 5.67 -9.79 26.69
C GLY A 109 4.75 -9.55 25.48
N GLY A 110 4.44 -8.31 25.14
CA GLY A 110 3.64 -7.98 23.96
C GLY A 110 4.34 -8.39 22.66
N LYS A 111 3.58 -8.84 21.67
CA LYS A 111 4.08 -9.27 20.35
C LYS A 111 3.75 -8.23 19.30
N THR A 112 4.58 -8.15 18.26
CA THR A 112 4.31 -7.33 17.07
C THR A 112 3.42 -8.13 16.12
N ASN A 113 2.11 -7.99 16.28
CA ASN A 113 1.09 -8.64 15.46
C ASN A 113 -0.19 -7.79 15.37
N TRP A 114 -1.16 -8.27 14.60
CA TRP A 114 -2.42 -7.60 14.39
C TRP A 114 -3.24 -7.38 15.67
N GLU A 115 -3.17 -8.32 16.60
CA GLU A 115 -3.97 -8.40 17.80
C GLU A 115 -3.37 -7.60 18.97
N ASN A 116 -2.15 -7.08 18.81
CA ASN A 116 -1.48 -6.31 19.86
C ASN A 116 -0.99 -4.91 19.38
N CYS A 117 -1.04 -4.61 18.08
CA CYS A 117 -0.58 -3.33 17.58
C CYS A 117 -1.74 -2.42 17.21
N ALA A 118 -1.62 -1.15 17.57
CA ALA A 118 -2.56 -0.08 17.23
C ALA A 118 -1.83 1.12 16.63
N THR A 119 -2.53 1.89 15.80
CA THR A 119 -2.05 3.16 15.26
C THR A 119 -2.11 4.22 16.37
N SER A 120 -1.02 4.93 16.59
CA SER A 120 -0.91 6.00 17.58
C SER A 120 -0.21 7.22 17.01
N CYS A 121 -0.62 8.43 17.36
CA CYS A 121 0.16 9.62 17.08
C CYS A 121 1.41 9.69 17.97
N LYS A 122 2.44 10.43 17.56
CA LYS A 122 3.70 10.57 18.30
C LYS A 122 3.49 10.99 19.76
N LYS A 123 2.56 11.94 20.00
CA LYS A 123 2.24 12.46 21.34
C LYS A 123 1.63 11.38 22.24
N CYS A 124 0.59 10.69 21.77
CA CYS A 124 -0.06 9.63 22.54
C CYS A 124 0.86 8.45 22.79
N ASN A 125 1.66 8.06 21.78
CA ASN A 125 2.65 6.98 21.93
C ASN A 125 3.69 7.30 23.00
N HIS A 126 4.22 8.53 22.98
CA HIS A 126 5.18 9.00 23.98
C HIS A 126 4.58 9.01 25.39
N ASN A 127 3.37 9.55 25.56
CA ASN A 127 2.68 9.65 26.85
C ASN A 127 2.30 8.28 27.42
N LYS A 128 1.97 7.32 26.55
CA LYS A 128 1.68 5.96 26.97
C LYS A 128 2.94 5.25 27.46
N GLY A 129 4.06 5.35 26.72
CA GLY A 129 5.29 4.63 27.03
C GLY A 129 5.02 3.13 27.24
N ASN A 130 5.45 2.59 28.39
CA ASN A 130 5.26 1.18 28.76
C ASN A 130 4.03 0.91 29.65
N LYS A 131 3.08 1.85 29.72
CA LYS A 131 1.83 1.69 30.48
C LYS A 131 0.84 0.83 29.67
N LEU A 132 -0.01 0.09 30.41
CA LEU A 132 -1.13 -0.61 29.83
C LEU A 132 -2.32 0.34 29.72
N ILE A 133 -2.48 0.95 28.56
CA ILE A 133 -3.60 1.84 28.24
C ILE A 133 -4.39 1.18 27.11
N LYS A 134 -5.70 1.02 27.30
CA LYS A 134 -6.57 0.45 26.27
C LYS A 134 -6.79 1.46 25.14
N PRO A 135 -6.65 1.04 23.87
CA PRO A 135 -7.05 1.84 22.73
C PRO A 135 -8.58 1.93 22.64
N ILE A 136 -9.08 2.89 21.87
CA ILE A 136 -10.53 3.08 21.63
C ILE A 136 -11.16 1.85 21.00
N ARG A 137 -10.46 1.19 20.08
CA ARG A 137 -10.83 -0.12 19.52
C ARG A 137 -9.77 -1.15 19.85
N GLU A 138 -10.20 -2.31 20.26
CA GLU A 138 -9.28 -3.42 20.44
C GLU A 138 -8.64 -3.81 19.11
N PRO A 139 -7.31 -4.04 19.09
CA PRO A 139 -6.63 -4.48 17.90
C PRO A 139 -7.18 -5.82 17.38
N PHE A 140 -7.33 -5.92 16.08
CA PHE A 140 -7.85 -7.11 15.41
C PHE A 140 -7.11 -7.38 14.11
N ARG A 141 -7.15 -8.60 13.61
CA ARG A 141 -6.66 -8.95 12.29
C ARG A 141 -7.76 -8.67 11.28
N PRO A 142 -7.55 -7.73 10.33
CA PRO A 142 -8.55 -7.44 9.30
C PRO A 142 -8.60 -8.58 8.27
N ASP A 143 -9.75 -8.77 7.63
CA ASP A 143 -9.84 -9.54 6.41
C ASP A 143 -9.41 -8.71 5.18
N TYR A 144 -9.09 -9.41 4.08
CA TYR A 144 -8.60 -8.78 2.85
C TYR A 144 -9.59 -7.74 2.29
N TRP A 145 -10.87 -8.05 2.28
CA TRP A 145 -11.89 -7.20 1.68
C TRP A 145 -12.11 -5.92 2.46
N THR A 146 -12.19 -6.02 3.78
CA THR A 146 -12.26 -4.86 4.69
C THR A 146 -11.07 -3.94 4.50
N LEU A 147 -9.85 -4.49 4.45
CA LEU A 147 -8.66 -3.66 4.30
C LEU A 147 -8.56 -3.01 2.92
N THR A 148 -8.94 -3.73 1.87
CA THR A 148 -8.97 -3.18 0.50
C THR A 148 -10.04 -2.08 0.37
N ALA A 149 -11.24 -2.28 0.92
CA ALA A 149 -12.28 -1.26 0.92
C ALA A 149 -11.84 0.01 1.65
N ARG A 150 -11.20 -0.13 2.81
CA ARG A 150 -10.60 1.01 3.53
C ARG A 150 -9.49 1.68 2.73
N ARG A 151 -8.63 0.89 2.09
CA ARG A 151 -7.55 1.41 1.25
C ARG A 151 -8.08 2.30 0.12
N LYS A 152 -9.19 1.94 -0.50
CA LYS A 152 -9.82 2.71 -1.58
C LYS A 152 -10.36 4.09 -1.13
N GLN A 153 -10.62 4.28 0.17
CA GLN A 153 -11.08 5.57 0.71
C GLN A 153 -9.97 6.63 0.81
N PHE A 154 -8.70 6.18 0.71
CA PHE A 154 -7.55 7.09 0.77
C PHE A 154 -7.01 7.32 -0.63
N ASN A 155 -6.72 8.59 -0.93
CA ASN A 155 -6.10 8.96 -2.18
C ASN A 155 -4.78 8.21 -2.35
N TYR A 156 -4.69 7.41 -3.41
CA TYR A 156 -3.42 6.89 -3.88
C TYR A 156 -2.58 8.07 -4.37
N ASN A 157 -1.27 7.96 -4.23
CA ASN A 157 -0.38 8.84 -4.98
C ASN A 157 -0.50 8.49 -6.47
N ILE A 158 -1.55 9.00 -7.11
CA ILE A 158 -1.85 8.78 -8.53
C ILE A 158 -0.79 9.52 -9.33
N LYS A 159 0.06 8.76 -10.00
CA LYS A 159 1.18 9.29 -10.78
C LYS A 159 0.85 9.50 -12.26
N HIS A 160 -0.25 8.91 -12.72
CA HIS A 160 -0.75 9.07 -14.08
C HIS A 160 -2.28 9.02 -14.11
N LYS A 161 -2.91 9.85 -14.96
CA LYS A 161 -4.39 9.97 -15.07
C LYS A 161 -5.09 8.64 -15.36
N SER A 162 -4.48 7.79 -16.21
CA SER A 162 -5.07 6.49 -16.57
C SER A 162 -5.21 5.50 -15.40
N TRP A 163 -4.54 5.75 -14.26
CA TRP A 163 -4.68 4.89 -13.09
C TRP A 163 -6.05 5.05 -12.42
N LEU A 164 -6.71 6.21 -12.58
CA LEU A 164 -8.01 6.49 -11.96
C LEU A 164 -9.08 5.49 -12.36
N ASP A 165 -9.05 5.00 -13.61
CA ASP A 165 -10.03 4.05 -14.14
C ASP A 165 -9.93 2.67 -13.47
N TYR A 166 -8.81 2.38 -12.79
CA TYR A 166 -8.52 1.06 -12.21
C TYR A 166 -8.41 1.05 -10.69
N VAL A 167 -8.16 2.20 -10.06
CA VAL A 167 -7.94 2.31 -8.61
C VAL A 167 -8.95 3.19 -7.88
N GLY A 168 -9.86 3.83 -8.64
CA GLY A 168 -10.96 4.67 -8.12
C GLY A 168 -12.08 3.87 -7.43
#